data_07e8f497ed09357755243f62a6df4111
#
_entry.id   07e8f497ed09357755243f62a6df4111
#
_cell.length_a   1.000
_cell.length_b   1.000
_cell.length_c   1.000
_cell.angle_alpha   90.00
_cell.angle_beta   90.00
_cell.angle_gamma   90.00
#
_symmetry.space_group_name_H-M   'P 1'
#
loop_
_entity.id
_entity.type
_entity.pdbx_description
1 polymer ?
#
loop_
_entity_poly.entity_id
_entity_poly.type
_entity_poly.pdbx_seq_one_letter_code
_entity_poly.pdbx_strand_id
1 'polypeptide(L)' 'MEEEEWRRNKPPEDETVIVTVKDDTADRPYYYTSTGWYFKGLWVVDNAPCRQVIAWKPLPKPFLKDS' A
#
# COMPACT_ATOMS: atom_id res chain seq x y z
N MET A 1 -20.91 5.74 -4.79
CA MET A 1 -19.99 5.69 -4.39
C MET A 1 -19.04 5.00 -4.99
N GLU A 2 -18.06 5.22 -5.09
CA GLU A 2 -17.19 4.58 -5.73
C GLU A 2 -16.50 3.74 -4.96
N GLU A 3 -16.16 2.75 -5.36
CA GLU A 3 -15.45 1.95 -4.71
C GLU A 3 -14.10 2.03 -4.82
N GLU A 4 -13.23 1.84 -3.93
CA GLU A 4 -11.89 1.81 -4.08
C GLU A 4 -11.50 0.58 -4.64
N GLU A 5 -10.76 0.58 -5.68
CA GLU A 5 -10.33 -0.56 -6.30
C GLU A 5 -9.02 -0.97 -5.82
N TRP A 6 -8.86 -1.87 -4.88
CA TRP A 6 -7.61 -2.45 -4.46
C TRP A 6 -7.09 -3.41 -5.50
N ARG A 7 -5.80 -3.35 -5.77
CA ARG A 7 -5.16 -4.18 -6.79
C ARG A 7 -4.24 -5.19 -6.15
N ARG A 8 -4.13 -6.33 -6.75
CA ARG A 8 -3.26 -7.36 -6.24
C ARG A 8 -2.16 -7.71 -7.21
N ASN A 9 -2.12 -7.07 -8.36
CA ASN A 9 -1.08 -7.35 -9.33
C ASN A 9 0.19 -6.60 -8.93
N LYS A 10 1.22 -6.72 -9.75
CA LYS A 10 2.49 -6.09 -9.46
C LYS A 10 2.36 -4.59 -9.59
N PRO A 11 2.79 -3.84 -8.60
CA PRO A 11 2.69 -2.40 -8.67
C PRO A 11 3.84 -1.81 -9.47
N PRO A 12 3.77 -0.54 -9.82
CA PRO A 12 4.91 0.10 -10.44
C PRO A 12 6.05 0.17 -9.46
N GLU A 13 7.27 0.05 -9.97
CA GLU A 13 8.41 0.07 -9.08
C GLU A 13 8.76 1.47 -8.65
N ASP A 14 9.22 1.56 -7.44
CA ASP A 14 9.76 2.83 -6.95
C ASP A 14 8.74 3.94 -6.93
N GLU A 15 7.49 3.60 -6.73
CA GLU A 15 6.44 4.60 -6.67
C GLU A 15 5.65 4.40 -5.39
N THR A 16 5.44 5.43 -4.63
CA THR A 16 4.69 5.31 -3.38
C THR A 16 3.21 5.08 -3.66
N VAL A 17 2.67 4.09 -3.01
CA VAL A 17 1.26 3.74 -3.16
C VAL A 17 0.67 3.46 -1.79
N ILE A 18 -0.64 3.34 -1.71
CA ILE A 18 -1.30 2.96 -0.48
C ILE A 18 -1.36 1.45 -0.46
N VAL A 19 -1.07 0.85 0.67
CA VAL A 19 -1.04 -0.60 0.79
C VAL A 19 -1.93 -1.06 1.94
N THR A 20 -2.42 -2.27 1.85
CA THR A 20 -3.10 -2.94 2.95
C THR A 20 -2.17 -4.03 3.45
N VAL A 21 -1.87 -4.00 4.73
CA VAL A 21 -0.95 -4.94 5.34
C VAL A 21 -1.73 -5.82 6.28
N LYS A 22 -1.45 -7.12 6.24
CA LYS A 22 -2.07 -8.05 7.16
C LYS A 22 -1.05 -8.33 8.24
N ASP A 23 -1.40 -8.08 9.48
CA ASP A 23 -0.49 -8.29 10.58
C ASP A 23 -0.90 -9.54 11.32
N ASP A 24 -0.08 -10.56 11.31
CA ASP A 24 -0.36 -11.81 11.94
C ASP A 24 0.37 -12.00 13.23
N THR A 25 0.96 -10.98 13.78
CA THR A 25 1.78 -11.16 14.97
C THR A 25 0.95 -11.23 16.23
N ALA A 26 -0.32 -10.90 16.16
CA ALA A 26 -1.17 -10.96 17.33
C ALA A 26 -1.98 -12.24 17.32
N ASP A 27 -2.74 -12.50 18.36
CA ASP A 27 -3.59 -13.68 18.41
C ASP A 27 -4.55 -13.73 17.30
N ARG A 28 -5.06 -12.60 16.85
CA ARG A 28 -5.91 -12.56 15.73
C ARG A 28 -5.29 -11.69 14.72
N PRO A 29 -5.27 -12.05 13.46
CA PRO A 29 -4.71 -11.19 12.43
C PRO A 29 -5.55 -9.96 12.26
N TYR A 30 -4.95 -8.86 11.93
CA TYR A 30 -5.72 -7.67 11.62
C TYR A 30 -5.08 -6.98 10.43
N TYR A 31 -5.84 -6.09 9.82
CA TYR A 31 -5.41 -5.43 8.61
C TYR A 31 -5.32 -3.94 8.87
N TYR A 32 -4.37 -3.29 8.27
CA TYR A 32 -4.29 -1.85 8.40
C TYR A 32 -3.78 -1.25 7.10
N THR A 33 -3.96 0.02 6.92
CA THR A 33 -3.58 0.74 5.73
C THR A 33 -2.37 1.58 6.01
N SER A 34 -1.44 1.58 5.07
CA SER A 34 -0.24 2.38 5.22
C SER A 34 0.20 2.81 3.84
N THR A 35 1.36 3.41 3.71
CA THR A 35 1.93 3.75 2.43
C THR A 35 3.27 3.08 2.30
N GLY A 36 3.66 2.78 1.09
CA GLY A 36 4.93 2.15 0.86
C GLY A 36 5.24 2.11 -0.62
N TRP A 37 6.29 1.44 -0.98
CA TRP A 37 6.65 1.28 -2.38
C TRP A 37 7.24 -0.09 -2.61
N TYR A 38 7.29 -0.47 -3.88
CA TYR A 38 7.79 -1.78 -4.28
C TYR A 38 9.09 -1.56 -5.00
N PHE A 39 10.13 -2.25 -4.60
CA PHE A 39 11.42 -2.04 -5.21
C PHE A 39 12.15 -3.36 -5.27
N LYS A 40 12.50 -3.78 -6.46
CA LYS A 40 13.27 -5.00 -6.68
C LYS A 40 12.67 -6.21 -6.00
N GLY A 41 11.39 -6.36 -6.15
CA GLY A 41 10.72 -7.54 -5.64
C GLY A 41 10.39 -7.50 -4.17
N LEU A 42 10.51 -6.35 -3.54
CA LEU A 42 10.28 -6.26 -2.13
C LEU A 42 9.42 -5.04 -1.82
N TRP A 43 8.46 -5.21 -0.95
CA TRP A 43 7.67 -4.08 -0.49
C TRP A 43 8.39 -3.41 0.67
N VAL A 44 8.42 -2.09 0.65
CA VAL A 44 8.97 -1.32 1.75
C VAL A 44 7.85 -0.48 2.31
N VAL A 45 7.52 -0.68 3.57
CA VAL A 45 6.43 0.01 4.22
C VAL A 45 6.98 0.59 5.50
N ASP A 46 6.78 1.88 5.71
CA ASP A 46 7.30 2.58 6.88
C ASP A 46 8.80 2.42 7.01
N ASN A 47 9.48 2.52 5.86
CA ASN A 47 10.93 2.43 5.80
C ASN A 47 11.49 1.09 6.26
N ALA A 48 10.71 0.05 6.16
CA ALA A 48 11.17 -1.28 6.53
C ALA A 48 10.59 -2.30 5.56
N PRO A 49 11.30 -3.39 5.33
CA PRO A 49 10.77 -4.41 4.44
C PRO A 49 9.50 -5.01 5.02
N CYS A 50 8.57 -5.31 4.16
CA CYS A 50 7.32 -5.86 4.60
C CYS A 50 6.89 -6.93 3.63
N ARG A 51 6.59 -8.13 4.12
CA ARG A 51 6.19 -9.21 3.27
C ARG A 51 4.72 -9.51 3.35
N GLN A 52 3.96 -8.69 4.05
CA GLN A 52 2.56 -8.98 4.25
C GLN A 52 1.63 -7.98 3.61
N VAL A 53 2.09 -7.34 2.56
CA VAL A 53 1.22 -6.45 1.80
C VAL A 53 0.34 -7.33 0.93
N ILE A 54 -0.97 -7.20 1.06
CA ILE A 54 -1.88 -8.05 0.33
C ILE A 54 -2.58 -7.33 -0.80
N ALA A 55 -2.57 -6.01 -0.80
CA ALA A 55 -3.19 -5.25 -1.88
C ALA A 55 -2.65 -3.84 -1.85
N TRP A 56 -2.78 -3.15 -2.97
CA TRP A 56 -2.31 -1.79 -3.07
C TRP A 56 -3.22 -1.00 -3.96
N LYS A 57 -3.14 0.30 -3.90
CA LYS A 57 -3.82 1.14 -4.85
C LYS A 57 -3.05 2.44 -4.97
N PRO A 58 -3.18 3.14 -6.09
CA PRO A 58 -2.40 4.36 -6.26
C PRO A 58 -2.83 5.43 -5.29
N LEU A 59 -1.89 6.31 -4.95
CA LEU A 59 -2.24 7.43 -4.11
C LEU A 59 -3.16 8.37 -4.88
N PRO A 60 -4.11 8.97 -4.22
CA PRO A 60 -4.93 9.94 -4.88
C PRO A 60 -4.10 11.17 -5.21
N LYS A 61 -4.50 11.91 -6.21
CA LYS A 61 -3.80 13.12 -6.54
C LYS A 61 -3.98 14.13 -5.45
N PRO A 62 -2.98 14.92 -5.18
CA PRO A 62 -3.14 15.93 -4.12
C PRO A 62 -4.16 16.99 -4.53
N PHE A 63 -4.76 17.59 -3.56
CA PHE A 63 -5.67 18.68 -3.82
C PHE A 63 -4.86 19.87 -4.28
N LEU A 64 -5.16 20.39 -5.48
CA LEU A 64 -4.44 21.53 -5.99
C LEU A 64 -5.31 22.73 -5.91
N LYS A 65 -4.92 23.71 -5.12
CA LYS A 65 -5.65 24.87 -5.07
C LYS A 65 -5.30 25.63 -6.13
N ASP A 66 -5.88 25.83 -7.05
CA ASP A 66 -5.45 26.47 -8.13
C ASP A 66 -5.49 27.42 -8.23
N SER A 67 -5.14 27.69 -8.36
CA SER A 67 -5.10 28.38 -8.51
C SER A 67 -5.25 29.09 -9.14
#